data_f6572a7707670c71be95fc79638a909f
#
_entry.id   f6572a7707670c71be95fc79638a909f
#
_cell.length_a   1.000
_cell.length_b   1.000
_cell.length_c   1.000
_cell.angle_alpha   90.00
_cell.angle_beta   90.00
_cell.angle_gamma   90.00
#
_symmetry.space_group_name_H-M   'P 1'
#
loop_
_entity.id
_entity.type
_entity.pdbx_description
1 polymer ?
#
loop_
_entity_poly.entity_id
_entity_poly.type
_entity_poly.pdbx_seq_one_letter_code
_entity_poly.pdbx_strand_id
1 'polypeptide(L)'
;MAAYLLGNFIVTNAEEFEKYRDLVTKTIRDHGGEYVLVDMNSVAVEGHSEHLSVVLKFPDMQALQGWYDSPEYQEIHPLRADNSEGHVTFATTGTAKND
;
A
#
# COMPACT_ATOMS: atom_id res chain seq x y z
N MET A 1 0.24 -13.03 13.51
CA MET A 1 1.29 -12.85 12.49
C MET A 1 0.99 -11.58 11.71
N ALA A 2 1.92 -10.66 11.68
CA ALA A 2 1.70 -9.40 10.97
C ALA A 2 1.50 -9.65 9.47
N ALA A 3 0.68 -8.81 8.85
CA ALA A 3 0.45 -8.82 7.41
C ALA A 3 0.86 -7.48 6.82
N TYR A 4 1.35 -7.52 5.60
CA TYR A 4 1.89 -6.35 4.93
C TYR A 4 1.28 -6.18 3.55
N LEU A 5 1.03 -4.93 3.19
CA LEU A 5 0.77 -4.57 1.81
C LEU A 5 2.10 -4.06 1.23
N LEU A 6 2.49 -4.64 0.11
CA LEU A 6 3.66 -4.20 -0.66
C LEU A 6 3.16 -3.59 -1.94
N GLY A 7 3.37 -2.30 -2.11
CA GLY A 7 2.92 -1.57 -3.30
C GLY A 7 4.10 -0.96 -4.04
N ASN A 8 4.02 -1.03 -5.36
CA ASN A 8 5.02 -0.40 -6.22
C ASN A 8 4.32 0.18 -7.44
N PHE A 9 4.43 1.50 -7.63
CA PHE A 9 3.65 2.22 -8.63
C PHE A 9 4.44 3.29 -9.36
N ILE A 10 4.02 3.55 -10.60
CA ILE A 10 4.28 4.83 -11.24
C ILE A 10 2.98 5.64 -11.19
N VAL A 11 3.07 6.88 -10.72
CA VAL A 11 1.92 7.79 -10.67
C VAL A 11 1.74 8.42 -12.04
N THR A 12 0.55 8.24 -12.63
CA THR A 12 0.25 8.74 -13.98
C THR A 12 -0.48 10.07 -13.97
N ASN A 13 -1.16 10.40 -12.85
CA ASN A 13 -1.81 11.70 -12.66
C ASN A 13 -1.59 12.13 -11.21
N ALA A 14 -0.57 12.95 -10.99
CA ALA A 14 -0.15 13.34 -9.65
C ALA A 14 -1.21 14.13 -8.89
N GLU A 15 -1.96 15.01 -9.58
CA GLU A 15 -2.99 15.82 -8.94
C GLU A 15 -4.11 14.96 -8.35
N GLU A 16 -4.61 14.01 -9.12
CA GLU A 16 -5.67 13.11 -8.66
C GLU A 16 -5.14 12.12 -7.62
N PHE A 17 -3.92 11.63 -7.80
CA PHE A 17 -3.30 10.72 -6.84
C PHE A 17 -3.12 11.38 -5.47
N GLU A 18 -2.84 12.68 -5.43
CA GLU A 18 -2.68 13.41 -4.17
C GLU A 18 -3.98 13.43 -3.36
N LYS A 19 -5.14 13.44 -4.02
CA LYS A 19 -6.43 13.32 -3.33
C LYS A 19 -6.53 11.98 -2.58
N TYR A 20 -6.03 10.91 -3.17
CA TYR A 20 -5.95 9.61 -2.52
C TYR A 20 -5.07 9.68 -1.26
N ARG A 21 -3.90 10.30 -1.38
CA ARG A 21 -2.97 10.43 -0.26
C ARG A 21 -3.58 11.19 0.91
N ASP A 22 -4.41 12.18 0.63
CA ASP A 22 -5.06 12.97 1.67
C ASP A 22 -6.13 12.18 2.43
N LEU A 23 -6.71 11.16 1.82
CA LEU A 23 -7.85 10.43 2.37
C LEU A 23 -7.49 9.07 2.94
N VAL A 24 -6.44 8.43 2.44
CA VAL A 24 -6.17 7.02 2.73
C VAL A 24 -5.68 6.75 4.14
N THR A 25 -4.91 7.67 4.71
CA THR A 25 -4.27 7.46 6.02
C THR A 25 -5.27 7.17 7.13
N LYS A 26 -6.38 7.91 7.15
CA LYS A 26 -7.41 7.68 8.16
C LYS A 26 -8.01 6.29 8.04
N THR A 27 -8.26 5.82 6.82
CA THR A 27 -8.84 4.49 6.61
C THR A 27 -7.89 3.39 7.11
N ILE A 28 -6.59 3.55 6.87
CA ILE A 28 -5.57 2.62 7.33
C ILE A 28 -5.57 2.55 8.87
N ARG A 29 -5.51 3.70 9.52
CA ARG A 29 -5.47 3.78 10.99
C ARG A 29 -6.73 3.22 11.64
N ASP A 30 -7.89 3.48 11.04
CA ASP A 30 -9.17 3.00 11.55
C ASP A 30 -9.25 1.46 11.55
N HIS A 31 -8.40 0.80 10.77
CA HIS A 31 -8.36 -0.67 10.70
C HIS A 31 -7.10 -1.27 11.34
N GLY A 32 -6.40 -0.47 12.16
CA GLY A 32 -5.23 -0.95 12.89
C GLY A 32 -3.95 -1.01 12.09
N GLY A 33 -3.93 -0.42 10.91
CA GLY A 33 -2.74 -0.39 10.06
C GLY A 33 -1.84 0.80 10.33
N GLU A 34 -0.62 0.69 9.84
CA GLU A 34 0.37 1.77 9.93
C GLU A 34 1.29 1.73 8.71
N TYR A 35 1.91 2.87 8.43
CA TYR A 35 2.95 2.92 7.40
C TYR A 35 4.25 2.37 7.96
N VAL A 36 4.89 1.47 7.19
CA VAL A 36 6.27 1.08 7.44
C VAL A 36 7.19 2.02 6.66
N LEU A 37 6.87 2.25 5.39
CA LEU A 37 7.58 3.22 4.58
C LEU A 37 6.70 3.70 3.41
N VAL A 38 7.00 4.90 2.96
CA VAL A 38 6.53 5.45 1.69
C VAL A 38 7.71 6.20 1.09
N ASP A 39 8.17 5.77 -0.08
CA ASP A 39 9.27 6.43 -0.78
C ASP A 39 8.80 6.77 -2.20
N MET A 40 8.74 8.05 -2.50
CA MET A 40 8.29 8.53 -3.81
C MET A 40 9.38 8.45 -4.88
N ASN A 41 10.62 8.14 -4.48
CA ASN A 41 11.77 8.11 -5.39
C ASN A 41 12.66 6.89 -5.12
N SER A 42 12.03 5.72 -4.95
CA SER A 42 12.78 4.49 -4.75
C SER A 42 13.58 4.13 -6.00
N VAL A 43 14.70 3.44 -5.80
CA VAL A 43 15.67 3.16 -6.85
C VAL A 43 15.72 1.66 -7.11
N ALA A 44 15.50 1.26 -8.36
CA ALA A 44 15.65 -0.13 -8.76
C ALA A 44 17.14 -0.51 -8.75
N VAL A 45 17.47 -1.59 -8.08
CA VAL A 45 18.84 -2.11 -8.01
C VAL A 45 18.99 -3.29 -8.95
N GLU A 46 17.97 -4.10 -9.07
CA GLU A 46 17.92 -5.21 -10.02
C GLU A 46 16.53 -5.25 -10.64
N GLY A 47 16.48 -5.50 -11.93
CA GLY A 47 15.22 -5.59 -12.65
C GLY A 47 14.52 -4.26 -12.80
N HIS A 48 13.21 -4.32 -13.05
CA HIS A 48 12.38 -3.14 -13.25
C HIS A 48 11.52 -2.89 -12.02
N SER A 49 11.52 -1.63 -11.56
CA SER A 49 10.70 -1.21 -10.42
C SER A 49 10.28 0.23 -10.66
N GLU A 50 9.11 0.59 -10.15
CA GLU A 50 8.57 1.94 -10.29
C GLU A 50 9.02 2.83 -9.12
N HIS A 51 8.85 4.15 -9.28
CA HIS A 51 9.44 5.13 -8.35
C HIS A 51 8.77 5.20 -6.97
N LEU A 52 7.49 4.82 -6.88
CA LEU A 52 6.80 4.86 -5.61
C LEU A 52 6.77 3.46 -4.98
N SER A 53 7.40 3.35 -3.82
CA SER A 53 7.35 2.13 -3.04
C SER A 53 6.63 2.39 -1.73
N VAL A 54 5.69 1.53 -1.37
CA VAL A 54 4.93 1.66 -0.14
C VAL A 54 4.84 0.32 0.57
N VAL A 55 4.98 0.35 1.89
CA VAL A 55 4.76 -0.83 2.72
C VAL A 55 3.86 -0.42 3.87
N LEU A 56 2.73 -1.11 4.00
CA LEU A 56 1.82 -0.96 5.13
C LEU A 56 1.91 -2.22 5.98
N LYS A 57 1.68 -2.06 7.29
CA LYS A 57 1.64 -3.17 8.23
C LYS A 57 0.30 -3.18 8.97
N PHE A 58 -0.29 -4.37 9.06
CA PHE A 58 -1.50 -4.62 9.85
C PHE A 58 -1.23 -5.74 10.84
N PRO A 59 -2.02 -5.83 11.94
CA PRO A 59 -1.80 -6.87 12.96
C PRO A 59 -1.86 -8.29 12.40
N ASP A 60 -2.72 -8.52 11.42
CA ASP A 60 -2.88 -9.83 10.78
C ASP A 60 -3.53 -9.67 9.40
N MET A 61 -3.63 -10.75 8.66
CA MET A 61 -4.21 -10.75 7.32
C MET A 61 -5.70 -10.37 7.34
N GLN A 62 -6.42 -10.76 8.38
CA GLN A 62 -7.85 -10.41 8.50
C GLN A 62 -8.04 -8.90 8.57
N ALA A 63 -7.20 -8.20 9.34
CA ALA A 63 -7.24 -6.75 9.44
C ALA A 63 -6.89 -6.07 8.11
N LEU A 64 -5.85 -6.56 7.44
CA LEU A 64 -5.45 -6.04 6.13
C LEU A 64 -6.56 -6.23 5.09
N GLN A 65 -7.10 -7.43 5.00
CA GLN A 65 -8.18 -7.75 4.07
C GLN A 65 -9.43 -6.92 4.39
N GLY A 66 -9.77 -6.80 5.68
CA GLY A 66 -10.90 -6.01 6.14
C GLY A 66 -10.78 -4.53 5.76
N TRP A 67 -9.57 -3.98 5.87
CA TRP A 67 -9.31 -2.62 5.43
C TRP A 67 -9.50 -2.48 3.91
N TYR A 68 -8.87 -3.37 3.15
CA TYR A 68 -8.93 -3.31 1.69
C TYR A 68 -10.36 -3.40 1.17
N ASP A 69 -11.17 -4.28 1.76
CA ASP A 69 -12.54 -4.53 1.35
C ASP A 69 -13.55 -3.57 1.99
N SER A 70 -13.10 -2.69 2.89
CA SER A 70 -14.01 -1.77 3.58
C SER A 70 -14.66 -0.78 2.61
N PRO A 71 -15.92 -0.38 2.87
CA PRO A 71 -16.58 0.62 2.03
C PRO A 71 -15.80 1.93 1.95
N GLU A 72 -15.23 2.39 3.07
CA GLU A 72 -14.48 3.64 3.10
C GLU A 72 -13.21 3.59 2.26
N TYR A 73 -12.51 2.44 2.22
CA TYR A 73 -11.36 2.32 1.34
C TYR A 73 -11.77 2.14 -0.11
N GLN A 74 -12.76 1.31 -0.38
CA GLN A 74 -13.22 1.06 -1.75
C GLN A 74 -13.75 2.33 -2.42
N GLU A 75 -14.30 3.26 -1.65
CA GLU A 75 -14.75 4.55 -2.18
C GLU A 75 -13.60 5.37 -2.77
N ILE A 76 -12.40 5.31 -2.16
CA ILE A 76 -11.24 6.08 -2.62
C ILE A 76 -10.27 5.27 -3.49
N HIS A 77 -10.44 3.97 -3.57
CA HIS A 77 -9.57 3.09 -4.35
C HIS A 77 -9.37 3.56 -5.80
N PRO A 78 -10.40 4.03 -6.53
CA PRO A 78 -10.21 4.50 -7.90
C PRO A 78 -9.27 5.70 -8.02
N LEU A 79 -9.16 6.53 -6.99
CA LEU A 79 -8.22 7.66 -7.01
C LEU A 79 -6.77 7.18 -7.13
N ARG A 80 -6.46 6.00 -6.59
CA ARG A 80 -5.15 5.38 -6.77
C ARG A 80 -5.10 4.54 -8.04
N ALA A 81 -6.06 3.64 -8.21
CA ALA A 81 -6.02 2.64 -9.29
C ALA A 81 -6.10 3.27 -10.68
N ASP A 82 -6.88 4.33 -10.83
CA ASP A 82 -7.05 5.00 -12.12
C ASP A 82 -5.95 6.02 -12.41
N ASN A 83 -5.11 6.33 -11.44
CA ASN A 83 -4.09 7.38 -11.56
C ASN A 83 -2.68 6.88 -11.27
N SER A 84 -2.50 5.57 -11.33
CA SER A 84 -1.20 4.92 -11.16
C SER A 84 -1.20 3.58 -11.88
N GLU A 85 0.01 3.07 -12.13
CA GLU A 85 0.20 1.73 -12.70
C GLU A 85 1.23 1.01 -11.85
N GLY A 86 1.03 -0.30 -11.65
CA GLY A 86 1.93 -1.09 -10.83
C GLY A 86 1.19 -2.26 -10.19
N HIS A 87 1.65 -2.66 -9.01
CA HIS A 87 1.05 -3.81 -8.34
C HIS A 87 1.01 -3.67 -6.84
N VAL A 88 0.08 -4.41 -6.26
CA VAL A 88 -0.12 -4.54 -4.83
C VAL A 88 -0.06 -6.01 -4.49
N THR A 89 0.72 -6.35 -3.47
CA THR A 89 0.85 -7.72 -2.98
C THR A 89 0.61 -7.73 -1.48
N PHE A 90 -0.13 -8.72 -1.00
CA PHE A 90 -0.28 -8.97 0.44
C PHE A 90 0.66 -10.10 0.84
N ALA A 91 1.35 -9.93 1.95
CA ALA A 91 2.30 -10.92 2.45
C ALA A 91 2.27 -10.98 3.97
N THR A 92 2.72 -12.10 4.52
CA THR A 92 2.85 -12.26 5.97
C THR A 92 4.28 -12.59 6.34
N THR A 93 4.59 -12.48 7.62
CA THR A 93 5.95 -12.70 8.13
C THR A 93 6.32 -14.16 8.38
N GLY A 94 5.50 -15.11 7.95
CA GLY A 94 5.56 -16.49 8.44
C GLY A 94 6.75 -17.35 8.06
N THR A 95 7.52 -17.03 7.02
CA THR A 95 8.50 -17.97 6.48
C THR A 95 9.94 -17.48 6.47
N ALA A 96 10.23 -16.32 7.03
CA ALA A 96 11.60 -15.82 7.10
C ALA A 96 12.44 -16.68 8.04
N LYS A 97 13.71 -16.91 7.66
CA LYS A 97 14.71 -17.59 8.50
C LYS A 97 15.72 -16.55 8.93
N ASN A 98 15.69 -16.21 10.22
CA ASN A 98 16.46 -15.08 10.75
C ASN A 98 17.65 -15.47 11.61
N ASP A 99 18.03 -16.74 11.64
CA ASP A 99 19.15 -17.22 12.43
C ASP A 99 20.27 -17.83 11.58
#